data_375766891157571713b1e678f1716d9c
#
_entry.id   375766891157571713b1e678f1716d9c
#
_cell.length_a   1.000
_cell.length_b   1.000
_cell.length_c   1.000
_cell.angle_alpha   90.00
_cell.angle_beta   90.00
_cell.angle_gamma   90.00
#
_symmetry.space_group_name_H-M   'P 1'
#
loop_
_entity.id
_entity.type
_entity.pdbx_description
1 polymer ?
#
loop_
_entity_poly.entity_id
_entity_poly.type
_entity_poly.pdbx_seq_one_letter_code
_entity_poly.pdbx_strand_id
1 'polypeptide(L)'
;MTNRRLGSVVTVVLVLAVLVPMGLSVWLAHLQAHETFRRELDAYADRVVIRTQKVLQQAKVTLNKMDQFTGTPCSPEHLQAMRRAAFSNHYLQEVLYVDRLHPLCSSLENTSREVALPPAQRVTPDGYRAWLTTQNDVGIKRIMAALGSERHVVMIDPLSFIDVLPFGSSPISVSLVGLKTERIIVSSGNFTPAIWQQLQQTTENQLTFQGELYDIRRFPELGIAVVTQSSLAPLEKGWHRQLLIWLPIGVLLSLLIAFFLLRVLRRLQSPHYRILDAINARDIEVYYQPIIALGSGKVVGAEALARWRQADGRFLTPDIFIPLAEQSGLMPQLTQLIIETVFEDLGLWLQHHPDQHVSINLDPGDLLSKTLPDLLSALLARWRLSASQIALEITERGFADPKVSSPAIAELRRAGHAIYIDDFGTGYSSLSYLQHLEVDILKIDKSFVDALEYKNVTPHIIEMAKALGLAMVAEGVETKGQLEWLRDHGVQFAQGWFYSKALPKDAFMAWAEANLRPDKVTPDAS
;
A
#
# COMPACT_ATOMS: atom_id res chain seq x y z
N MET A 1 22.24 -4.88 -2.66
CA MET A 1 21.95 -3.83 -1.64
C MET A 1 22.17 -4.43 -0.27
N THR A 2 22.96 -3.80 0.61
CA THR A 2 23.25 -4.35 1.94
C THR A 2 21.95 -4.53 2.74
N ASN A 3 21.76 -5.64 3.45
CA ASN A 3 20.57 -5.97 4.26
C ASN A 3 20.10 -4.83 5.18
N ARG A 4 20.99 -3.97 5.64
CA ARG A 4 20.67 -2.75 6.42
C ARG A 4 19.88 -1.71 5.62
N ARG A 5 20.21 -1.47 4.35
CA ARG A 5 19.49 -0.50 3.50
C ARG A 5 18.08 -1.00 3.14
N LEU A 6 17.95 -2.29 2.87
CA LEU A 6 16.63 -2.89 2.60
C LEU A 6 15.72 -2.81 3.84
N GLY A 7 16.24 -3.12 5.03
CA GLY A 7 15.51 -2.99 6.29
C GLY A 7 15.06 -1.55 6.56
N SER A 8 15.93 -0.55 6.33
CA SER A 8 15.58 0.87 6.50
C SER A 8 14.48 1.31 5.53
N VAL A 9 14.54 0.89 4.26
CA VAL A 9 13.50 1.22 3.26
C VAL A 9 12.15 0.60 3.66
N VAL A 10 12.14 -0.67 4.05
CA VAL A 10 10.91 -1.35 4.51
C VAL A 10 10.30 -0.64 5.72
N THR A 11 11.13 -0.25 6.71
CA THR A 11 10.66 0.48 7.89
C THR A 11 10.06 1.82 7.51
N VAL A 12 10.70 2.60 6.64
CA VAL A 12 10.18 3.88 6.15
C VAL A 12 8.84 3.71 5.44
N VAL A 13 8.73 2.71 4.54
CA VAL A 13 7.48 2.43 3.83
C VAL A 13 6.35 2.05 4.78
N LEU A 14 6.62 1.22 5.81
CA LEU A 14 5.62 0.84 6.82
C LEU A 14 5.19 2.05 7.67
N VAL A 15 6.13 2.91 8.06
CA VAL A 15 5.81 4.14 8.80
C VAL A 15 4.94 5.06 7.95
N LEU A 16 5.27 5.27 6.69
CA LEU A 16 4.46 6.08 5.77
C LEU A 16 3.08 5.46 5.53
N ALA A 17 2.98 4.14 5.42
CA ALA A 17 1.72 3.42 5.26
C ALA A 17 0.75 3.65 6.44
N VAL A 18 1.27 3.97 7.63
CA VAL A 18 0.47 4.30 8.81
C VAL A 18 0.20 5.80 8.89
N LEU A 19 1.24 6.64 8.75
CA LEU A 19 1.13 8.08 9.00
C LEU A 19 0.31 8.81 7.92
N VAL A 20 0.43 8.42 6.65
CA VAL A 20 -0.25 9.11 5.55
C VAL A 20 -1.79 8.99 5.63
N PRO A 21 -2.40 7.79 5.79
CA PRO A 21 -3.85 7.70 5.92
C PRO A 21 -4.39 8.37 7.18
N MET A 22 -3.65 8.28 8.30
CA MET A 22 -4.04 8.96 9.54
C MET A 22 -3.99 10.48 9.39
N GLY A 23 -2.90 11.03 8.84
CA GLY A 23 -2.77 12.46 8.57
C GLY A 23 -3.87 12.97 7.62
N LEU A 24 -4.17 12.21 6.57
CA LEU A 24 -5.25 12.52 5.63
C LEU A 24 -6.62 12.52 6.32
N SER A 25 -6.87 11.56 7.23
CA SER A 25 -8.12 11.48 7.98
C SER A 25 -8.32 12.67 8.92
N VAL A 26 -7.25 13.11 9.61
CA VAL A 26 -7.28 14.30 10.46
C VAL A 26 -7.53 15.56 9.61
N TRP A 27 -6.86 15.67 8.48
CA TRP A 27 -7.06 16.79 7.54
C TRP A 27 -8.48 16.85 6.97
N LEU A 28 -9.03 15.70 6.55
CA LEU A 28 -10.41 15.61 6.06
C LEU A 28 -11.43 15.97 7.14
N ALA A 29 -11.23 15.50 8.38
CA ALA A 29 -12.07 15.84 9.51
C ALA A 29 -12.09 17.36 9.76
N HIS A 30 -10.93 18.01 9.68
CA HIS A 30 -10.79 19.45 9.85
C HIS A 30 -11.49 20.21 8.72
N LEU A 31 -11.24 19.82 7.48
CA LEU A 31 -11.85 20.43 6.30
C LEU A 31 -13.38 20.35 6.38
N GLN A 32 -13.92 19.18 6.71
CA GLN A 32 -15.36 18.98 6.77
C GLN A 32 -16.04 19.71 7.92
N ALA A 33 -15.35 19.84 9.08
CA ALA A 33 -15.86 20.64 10.19
C ALA A 33 -15.98 22.11 9.80
N HIS A 34 -14.97 22.69 9.14
CA HIS A 34 -14.98 24.05 8.64
C HIS A 34 -16.07 24.29 7.60
N GLU A 35 -16.22 23.40 6.64
CA GLU A 35 -17.25 23.49 5.61
C GLU A 35 -18.66 23.44 6.20
N THR A 36 -18.89 22.53 7.16
CA THR A 36 -20.19 22.42 7.83
C THR A 36 -20.53 23.67 8.61
N PHE A 37 -19.57 24.20 9.37
CA PHE A 37 -19.73 25.40 10.15
C PHE A 37 -20.01 26.63 9.27
N ARG A 38 -19.25 26.77 8.17
CA ARG A 38 -19.48 27.85 7.18
C ARG A 38 -20.90 27.78 6.59
N ARG A 39 -21.35 26.59 6.17
CA ARG A 39 -22.69 26.39 5.62
C ARG A 39 -23.80 26.75 6.60
N GLU A 40 -23.62 26.50 7.89
CA GLU A 40 -24.57 26.92 8.92
C GLU A 40 -24.68 28.42 9.02
N LEU A 41 -23.56 29.17 9.02
CA LEU A 41 -23.51 30.62 9.02
C LEU A 41 -24.18 31.20 7.76
N ASP A 42 -23.83 30.70 6.60
CA ASP A 42 -24.37 31.09 5.31
C ASP A 42 -25.90 30.91 5.25
N ALA A 43 -26.38 29.72 5.64
CA ALA A 43 -27.81 29.45 5.65
C ALA A 43 -28.58 30.31 6.66
N TYR A 44 -27.93 30.71 7.75
CA TYR A 44 -28.55 31.66 8.71
C TYR A 44 -28.64 33.06 8.13
N ALA A 45 -27.57 33.56 7.52
CA ALA A 45 -27.57 34.87 6.86
C ALA A 45 -28.64 34.95 5.76
N ASP A 46 -28.77 33.93 4.90
CA ASP A 46 -29.79 33.90 3.85
C ASP A 46 -31.20 33.98 4.41
N ARG A 47 -31.50 33.32 5.51
CA ARG A 47 -32.82 33.40 6.15
C ARG A 47 -33.10 34.79 6.70
N VAL A 48 -32.09 35.44 7.27
CA VAL A 48 -32.23 36.85 7.75
C VAL A 48 -32.55 37.79 6.58
N VAL A 49 -31.89 37.59 5.44
CA VAL A 49 -32.18 38.41 4.24
C VAL A 49 -33.59 38.19 3.73
N ILE A 50 -34.02 36.92 3.60
CA ILE A 50 -35.39 36.58 3.17
C ILE A 50 -36.42 37.20 4.15
N ARG A 51 -36.13 37.15 5.45
CA ARG A 51 -36.96 37.76 6.48
C ARG A 51 -37.03 39.26 6.31
N THR A 52 -35.88 39.95 6.17
CA THR A 52 -35.80 41.39 5.94
C THR A 52 -36.59 41.84 4.71
N GLN A 53 -36.44 41.12 3.59
CA GLN A 53 -37.20 41.36 2.36
C GLN A 53 -38.70 41.24 2.59
N LYS A 54 -39.15 40.22 3.30
CA LYS A 54 -40.57 39.99 3.61
C LYS A 54 -41.15 41.11 4.47
N VAL A 55 -40.42 41.58 5.49
CA VAL A 55 -40.81 42.70 6.33
C VAL A 55 -40.95 44.01 5.51
N LEU A 56 -39.94 44.33 4.69
CA LEU A 56 -39.96 45.48 3.82
C LEU A 56 -41.09 45.44 2.78
N GLN A 57 -41.34 44.25 2.19
CA GLN A 57 -42.44 44.08 1.23
C GLN A 57 -43.80 44.31 1.89
N GLN A 58 -44.03 43.79 3.10
CA GLN A 58 -45.28 44.05 3.82
C GLN A 58 -45.46 45.55 4.13
N ALA A 59 -44.39 46.23 4.53
CA ALA A 59 -44.42 47.68 4.74
C ALA A 59 -44.81 48.44 3.48
N LYS A 60 -44.19 48.13 2.33
CA LYS A 60 -44.50 48.76 1.04
C LYS A 60 -45.96 48.48 0.60
N VAL A 61 -46.42 47.25 0.71
CA VAL A 61 -47.82 46.90 0.38
C VAL A 61 -48.79 47.67 1.26
N THR A 62 -48.48 47.83 2.56
CA THR A 62 -49.31 48.61 3.49
C THR A 62 -49.33 50.07 3.14
N LEU A 63 -48.17 50.70 2.85
CA LEU A 63 -48.08 52.10 2.41
C LEU A 63 -48.88 52.34 1.14
N ASN A 64 -48.73 51.51 0.11
CA ASN A 64 -49.48 51.60 -1.14
C ASN A 64 -50.99 51.55 -0.91
N LYS A 65 -51.42 50.65 -0.02
CA LYS A 65 -52.86 50.54 0.33
C LYS A 65 -53.34 51.77 1.07
N MET A 66 -52.57 52.36 1.98
CA MET A 66 -52.90 53.53 2.72
C MET A 66 -52.94 54.81 1.83
N ASP A 67 -52.00 54.95 0.88
CA ASP A 67 -51.96 56.05 -0.07
C ASP A 67 -53.15 56.07 -1.05
N GLN A 68 -53.79 54.89 -1.26
CA GLN A 68 -55.04 54.80 -2.04
C GLN A 68 -56.27 55.17 -1.25
N PHE A 69 -56.18 55.52 0.04
CA PHE A 69 -57.34 55.97 0.83
C PHE A 69 -57.83 57.35 0.37
N THR A 70 -59.10 57.43 0.00
CA THR A 70 -59.71 58.65 -0.59
C THR A 70 -60.55 59.46 0.40
N GLY A 71 -60.65 58.97 1.66
CA GLY A 71 -61.45 59.65 2.69
C GLY A 71 -60.71 60.84 3.32
N THR A 72 -61.38 61.56 4.22
CA THR A 72 -60.80 62.63 4.96
C THR A 72 -59.64 62.16 5.84
N PRO A 73 -58.44 62.73 5.75
CA PRO A 73 -57.32 62.39 6.61
C PRO A 73 -57.68 62.53 8.10
N CYS A 74 -57.14 61.54 8.89
CA CYS A 74 -57.41 61.45 10.33
C CYS A 74 -58.89 61.30 10.75
N SER A 75 -59.81 61.06 9.81
CA SER A 75 -61.20 60.68 10.16
C SER A 75 -61.26 59.32 10.89
N PRO A 76 -62.38 59.06 11.60
CA PRO A 76 -62.57 57.73 12.25
C PRO A 76 -62.37 56.59 11.29
N GLU A 77 -62.81 56.72 10.03
CA GLU A 77 -62.65 55.69 8.96
C GLU A 77 -61.20 55.52 8.58
N HIS A 78 -60.43 56.61 8.48
CA HIS A 78 -58.99 56.55 8.18
C HIS A 78 -58.22 55.95 9.32
N LEU A 79 -58.47 56.33 10.57
CA LEU A 79 -57.88 55.73 11.75
C LEU A 79 -58.19 54.20 11.84
N GLN A 80 -59.42 53.83 11.53
CA GLN A 80 -59.79 52.40 11.50
C GLN A 80 -59.07 51.63 10.38
N ALA A 81 -58.88 52.28 9.21
CA ALA A 81 -58.10 51.65 8.12
C ALA A 81 -56.64 51.50 8.52
N MET A 82 -56.01 52.51 9.14
CA MET A 82 -54.63 52.39 9.65
C MET A 82 -54.51 51.33 10.74
N ARG A 83 -55.47 51.24 11.69
CA ARG A 83 -55.48 50.21 12.72
C ARG A 83 -55.60 48.79 12.13
N ARG A 84 -56.48 48.60 11.16
CA ARG A 84 -56.61 47.31 10.44
C ARG A 84 -55.33 46.96 9.71
N ALA A 85 -54.68 47.95 9.07
CA ALA A 85 -53.45 47.75 8.35
C ALA A 85 -52.30 47.34 9.28
N ALA A 86 -52.14 48.02 10.43
CA ALA A 86 -51.17 47.61 11.45
C ALA A 86 -51.45 46.22 12.01
N PHE A 87 -52.68 45.96 12.39
CA PHE A 87 -53.09 44.65 12.97
C PHE A 87 -52.95 43.47 12.01
N SER A 88 -53.26 43.70 10.73
CA SER A 88 -53.20 42.64 9.69
C SER A 88 -51.75 42.30 9.27
N ASN A 89 -50.78 43.10 9.62
CA ASN A 89 -49.39 42.94 9.24
C ASN A 89 -48.52 42.75 10.48
N HIS A 90 -48.17 41.54 10.77
CA HIS A 90 -47.51 41.12 12.01
C HIS A 90 -46.21 41.88 12.36
N TYR A 91 -45.51 42.44 11.37
CA TYR A 91 -44.24 43.12 11.56
C TYR A 91 -44.37 44.64 11.71
N LEU A 92 -45.56 45.20 11.44
CA LEU A 92 -45.82 46.62 11.56
C LEU A 92 -46.38 46.94 12.95
N GLN A 93 -45.75 47.89 13.60
CA GLN A 93 -46.15 48.28 14.96
C GLN A 93 -47.17 49.41 14.91
N GLU A 94 -46.94 50.35 13.99
CA GLU A 94 -47.74 51.58 13.90
C GLU A 94 -47.78 52.09 12.46
N VAL A 95 -48.88 52.69 12.06
CA VAL A 95 -49.06 53.48 10.82
C VAL A 95 -49.33 54.89 11.20
N LEU A 96 -48.52 55.82 10.65
CA LEU A 96 -48.67 57.27 10.84
C LEU A 96 -49.17 57.90 9.54
N TYR A 97 -50.03 58.94 9.68
CA TYR A 97 -50.31 59.88 8.61
C TYR A 97 -49.53 61.15 8.89
N VAL A 98 -48.77 61.64 7.91
CA VAL A 98 -47.83 62.77 8.07
C VAL A 98 -48.09 63.86 7.04
N ASP A 99 -47.94 65.14 7.46
CA ASP A 99 -47.82 66.26 6.58
C ASP A 99 -46.45 66.93 6.77
N ARG A 100 -45.64 66.99 5.68
CA ARG A 100 -44.28 67.53 5.70
C ARG A 100 -43.41 67.03 6.86
N LEU A 101 -43.50 65.74 7.18
CA LEU A 101 -42.81 65.05 8.28
C LEU A 101 -43.41 65.25 9.68
N HIS A 102 -44.51 66.02 9.81
CA HIS A 102 -45.25 66.12 11.08
C HIS A 102 -46.33 65.06 11.15
N PRO A 103 -46.31 64.17 12.12
CA PRO A 103 -47.38 63.16 12.33
C PRO A 103 -48.68 63.92 12.77
N LEU A 104 -49.73 63.76 11.99
CA LEU A 104 -51.03 64.33 12.29
C LEU A 104 -51.92 63.35 13.08
N CYS A 105 -51.85 62.09 12.78
CA CYS A 105 -52.52 61.05 13.51
C CYS A 105 -51.82 59.64 13.31
N SER A 106 -52.16 58.71 14.15
CA SER A 106 -51.58 57.39 14.10
C SER A 106 -52.60 56.26 14.32
N SER A 107 -52.22 55.03 13.99
CA SER A 107 -53.04 53.85 14.30
C SER A 107 -53.18 53.59 15.82
N LEU A 108 -52.26 54.10 16.65
CA LEU A 108 -52.28 53.96 18.11
C LEU A 108 -52.97 55.16 18.81
N GLU A 109 -52.70 56.37 18.34
CA GLU A 109 -53.13 57.65 18.98
C GLU A 109 -53.98 58.48 18.01
N ASN A 110 -55.02 59.11 18.54
CA ASN A 110 -55.89 59.99 17.74
C ASN A 110 -55.43 61.45 17.67
N THR A 111 -54.34 61.75 18.35
CA THR A 111 -53.83 63.16 18.46
C THR A 111 -52.51 63.28 17.66
N SER A 112 -52.28 64.49 17.14
CA SER A 112 -51.01 64.85 16.49
C SER A 112 -49.87 64.82 17.49
N ARG A 113 -48.72 64.35 17.04
CA ARG A 113 -47.47 64.38 17.82
C ARG A 113 -46.78 65.72 17.59
N GLU A 114 -46.26 66.35 18.66
CA GLU A 114 -45.54 67.63 18.60
C GLU A 114 -44.18 67.50 17.91
N VAL A 115 -43.63 66.30 17.86
CA VAL A 115 -42.27 66.02 17.32
C VAL A 115 -42.34 65.61 15.86
N ALA A 116 -41.71 66.37 14.98
CA ALA A 116 -41.56 65.96 13.56
C ALA A 116 -40.61 64.83 13.37
N LEU A 117 -40.84 64.02 12.33
CA LEU A 117 -39.88 63.04 11.88
C LEU A 117 -38.59 63.72 11.37
N PRO A 118 -37.42 63.21 11.67
CA PRO A 118 -36.19 63.76 11.10
C PRO A 118 -36.17 63.58 9.58
N PRO A 119 -35.29 64.29 8.84
CA PRO A 119 -35.10 64.02 7.42
C PRO A 119 -34.79 62.55 7.17
N ALA A 120 -35.36 61.96 6.10
CA ALA A 120 -35.13 60.62 5.77
C ALA A 120 -33.63 60.31 5.57
N GLN A 121 -33.14 59.31 6.22
CA GLN A 121 -31.73 58.90 6.13
C GLN A 121 -31.41 58.28 4.75
N ARG A 122 -32.44 57.73 4.09
CA ARG A 122 -32.33 57.15 2.77
C ARG A 122 -33.65 57.19 2.00
N VAL A 123 -33.54 57.32 0.68
CA VAL A 123 -34.65 57.06 -0.24
C VAL A 123 -34.33 55.75 -0.98
N THR A 124 -35.27 54.84 -0.99
CA THR A 124 -35.13 53.57 -1.71
C THR A 124 -35.23 53.78 -3.22
N PRO A 125 -34.72 52.90 -4.09
CA PRO A 125 -34.80 53.04 -5.55
C PRO A 125 -36.23 53.22 -6.06
N ASP A 126 -37.21 52.65 -5.36
CA ASP A 126 -38.65 52.71 -5.63
C ASP A 126 -39.35 53.89 -4.93
N GLY A 127 -38.59 54.86 -4.42
CA GLY A 127 -39.08 56.12 -3.94
C GLY A 127 -39.54 56.24 -2.47
N TYR A 128 -39.46 55.11 -1.72
CA TYR A 128 -39.82 55.16 -0.30
C TYR A 128 -38.72 55.79 0.54
N ARG A 129 -39.11 56.57 1.54
CA ARG A 129 -38.23 57.19 2.54
C ARG A 129 -38.01 56.22 3.69
N ALA A 130 -36.76 56.03 4.12
CA ALA A 130 -36.42 55.13 5.22
C ALA A 130 -35.68 55.86 6.35
N TRP A 131 -36.04 55.53 7.57
CA TRP A 131 -35.47 56.03 8.81
C TRP A 131 -35.07 54.94 9.76
N LEU A 132 -34.08 55.24 10.58
CA LEU A 132 -33.84 54.59 11.84
C LEU A 132 -33.99 55.67 12.92
N THR A 133 -35.08 55.59 13.69
CA THR A 133 -35.40 56.63 14.70
C THR A 133 -34.76 56.27 16.03
N THR A 134 -34.36 57.30 16.78
CA THR A 134 -33.90 57.18 18.17
C THR A 134 -35.05 57.50 19.15
N GLN A 135 -34.84 57.23 20.46
CA GLN A 135 -35.84 57.46 21.50
C GLN A 135 -36.40 58.93 21.54
N ASN A 136 -35.60 59.85 21.07
CA ASN A 136 -35.93 61.32 21.13
C ASN A 136 -36.53 61.86 19.84
N ASP A 137 -36.47 61.07 18.73
CA ASP A 137 -36.83 61.62 17.41
C ASP A 137 -38.33 61.75 17.16
N VAL A 138 -39.14 60.88 17.84
CA VAL A 138 -40.60 60.82 17.63
C VAL A 138 -41.41 60.57 18.91
N GLY A 139 -40.81 60.78 20.08
CA GLY A 139 -41.47 60.51 21.36
C GLY A 139 -41.64 59.06 21.71
N ILE A 140 -41.06 58.16 20.94
CA ILE A 140 -41.13 56.69 21.15
C ILE A 140 -39.92 56.24 22.00
N LYS A 141 -40.17 55.45 23.05
CA LYS A 141 -39.14 55.01 23.97
C LYS A 141 -38.26 53.84 23.42
N ARG A 142 -38.35 53.58 22.12
CA ARG A 142 -37.61 52.50 21.45
C ARG A 142 -37.01 52.97 20.14
N ILE A 143 -35.88 52.40 19.77
CA ILE A 143 -35.35 52.56 18.41
C ILE A 143 -36.29 51.82 17.48
N MET A 144 -36.81 52.50 16.45
CA MET A 144 -37.71 51.93 15.45
C MET A 144 -37.11 52.15 14.06
N ALA A 145 -37.32 51.19 13.18
CA ALA A 145 -37.13 51.41 11.75
C ALA A 145 -38.44 51.95 11.17
N ALA A 146 -38.37 52.87 10.24
CA ALA A 146 -39.55 53.38 9.58
C ALA A 146 -39.39 53.41 8.07
N LEU A 147 -40.46 53.12 7.35
CA LEU A 147 -40.55 53.25 5.91
C LEU A 147 -41.76 54.14 5.59
N GLY A 148 -41.61 55.11 4.70
CA GLY A 148 -42.68 56.04 4.40
C GLY A 148 -42.84 56.32 2.91
N SER A 149 -44.05 56.55 2.51
CA SER A 149 -44.48 57.20 1.27
C SER A 149 -44.53 58.75 1.42
N GLU A 150 -45.24 59.42 0.58
CA GLU A 150 -45.42 60.87 0.72
C GLU A 150 -46.27 61.27 1.94
N ARG A 151 -47.28 60.48 2.27
CA ARG A 151 -48.30 60.83 3.29
C ARG A 151 -48.35 59.84 4.46
N HIS A 152 -47.87 58.62 4.27
CA HIS A 152 -47.92 57.63 5.33
C HIS A 152 -46.54 57.13 5.69
N VAL A 153 -46.36 56.74 6.94
CA VAL A 153 -45.15 56.17 7.47
C VAL A 153 -45.54 54.96 8.30
N VAL A 154 -44.89 53.80 8.07
CA VAL A 154 -45.05 52.63 8.88
C VAL A 154 -43.83 52.47 9.80
N MET A 155 -44.08 52.17 11.06
CA MET A 155 -43.07 51.91 12.07
C MET A 155 -42.89 50.41 12.24
N ILE A 156 -41.64 49.98 12.25
CA ILE A 156 -41.24 48.57 12.26
C ILE A 156 -40.28 48.36 13.43
N ASP A 157 -40.52 47.35 14.25
CA ASP A 157 -39.52 46.93 15.24
C ASP A 157 -38.32 46.36 14.52
N PRO A 158 -37.10 46.92 14.69
CA PRO A 158 -35.89 46.41 14.05
C PRO A 158 -35.61 44.94 14.32
N LEU A 159 -36.01 44.41 15.49
CA LEU A 159 -35.87 42.99 15.80
C LEU A 159 -36.63 42.09 14.81
N SER A 160 -37.73 42.59 14.23
CA SER A 160 -38.50 41.83 13.22
C SER A 160 -37.67 41.44 11.99
N PHE A 161 -36.61 42.17 11.67
CA PHE A 161 -35.73 41.85 10.54
C PHE A 161 -34.85 40.63 10.81
N ILE A 162 -34.45 40.44 12.07
CA ILE A 162 -33.51 39.40 12.49
C ILE A 162 -34.14 38.28 13.34
N ASP A 163 -35.44 38.35 13.57
CA ASP A 163 -36.20 37.33 14.31
C ASP A 163 -36.31 36.06 13.47
N VAL A 164 -35.23 35.31 13.42
CA VAL A 164 -35.07 34.02 12.70
C VAL A 164 -34.56 32.98 13.65
N LEU A 165 -35.29 31.87 13.76
CA LEU A 165 -34.86 30.78 14.61
C LEU A 165 -33.54 30.20 14.12
N PRO A 166 -32.53 30.08 14.99
CA PRO A 166 -31.29 29.40 14.63
C PRO A 166 -31.58 27.91 14.36
N PHE A 167 -31.05 27.38 13.25
CA PHE A 167 -30.98 25.94 13.00
C PHE A 167 -29.58 25.48 13.30
N GLY A 168 -29.45 24.42 14.09
CA GLY A 168 -28.17 23.86 14.47
C GLY A 168 -27.87 24.03 15.97
N SER A 169 -26.69 23.59 16.37
CA SER A 169 -26.24 23.61 17.77
C SER A 169 -25.42 24.86 18.13
N SER A 170 -25.16 25.73 17.14
CA SER A 170 -24.29 26.89 17.31
C SER A 170 -25.08 28.13 17.68
N PRO A 171 -24.71 28.86 18.76
CA PRO A 171 -25.26 30.14 19.06
C PRO A 171 -24.73 31.14 18.01
N ILE A 172 -25.57 31.46 17.02
CA ILE A 172 -25.24 32.43 15.98
C ILE A 172 -25.95 33.73 16.34
N SER A 173 -25.20 34.81 16.49
CA SER A 173 -25.71 36.15 16.58
C SER A 173 -25.70 36.81 15.20
N VAL A 174 -26.63 37.71 14.97
CA VAL A 174 -26.74 38.43 13.70
C VAL A 174 -26.91 39.91 13.92
N SER A 175 -26.28 40.67 13.06
CA SER A 175 -26.38 42.14 13.03
C SER A 175 -26.70 42.60 11.62
N LEU A 176 -27.64 43.56 11.55
CA LEU A 176 -28.01 44.23 10.31
C LEU A 176 -27.42 45.62 10.33
N VAL A 177 -26.64 45.99 9.32
CA VAL A 177 -25.92 47.26 9.23
C VAL A 177 -26.24 47.94 7.90
N GLY A 178 -26.44 49.22 7.95
CA GLY A 178 -26.64 50.03 6.75
C GLY A 178 -25.32 50.29 6.03
N LEU A 179 -25.21 49.89 4.75
CA LEU A 179 -23.97 50.02 3.96
C LEU A 179 -23.50 51.46 3.76
N LYS A 180 -24.45 52.41 3.56
CA LYS A 180 -24.11 53.81 3.35
C LYS A 180 -24.10 54.64 4.64
N THR A 181 -24.92 54.26 5.62
CA THR A 181 -25.09 55.01 6.86
C THR A 181 -24.13 54.56 7.95
N GLU A 182 -23.49 53.39 7.75
CA GLU A 182 -22.60 52.73 8.71
C GLU A 182 -23.23 52.50 10.11
N ARG A 183 -24.56 52.68 10.20
CA ARG A 183 -25.30 52.49 11.44
C ARG A 183 -25.73 51.03 11.60
N ILE A 184 -25.57 50.53 12.81
CA ILE A 184 -26.15 49.25 13.22
C ILE A 184 -27.67 49.46 13.32
N ILE A 185 -28.43 48.78 12.46
CA ILE A 185 -29.90 48.85 12.45
C ILE A 185 -30.43 48.04 13.62
N VAL A 186 -29.91 46.81 13.78
CA VAL A 186 -30.26 45.89 14.87
C VAL A 186 -29.16 44.85 15.03
N SER A 187 -28.99 44.39 16.25
CA SER A 187 -28.06 43.31 16.58
C SER A 187 -28.68 42.42 17.64
N SER A 188 -28.53 41.10 17.48
CA SER A 188 -28.86 40.09 18.52
C SER A 188 -27.69 39.76 19.42
N GLY A 189 -26.50 40.31 19.17
CA GLY A 189 -25.26 40.06 19.92
C GLY A 189 -24.49 41.33 20.25
N ASN A 190 -23.27 41.16 20.73
CA ASN A 190 -22.37 42.27 21.12
C ASN A 190 -21.62 42.87 19.92
N PHE A 191 -22.32 43.26 18.88
CA PHE A 191 -21.73 43.85 17.68
C PHE A 191 -21.56 45.38 17.88
N THR A 192 -20.33 45.86 17.69
CA THR A 192 -19.98 47.27 17.92
C THR A 192 -19.55 47.96 16.64
N PRO A 193 -19.63 49.31 16.59
CA PRO A 193 -19.12 50.08 15.44
C PRO A 193 -17.65 49.84 15.16
N ALA A 194 -16.84 49.58 16.18
CA ALA A 194 -15.41 49.28 16.03
C ALA A 194 -15.19 47.94 15.25
N ILE A 195 -15.99 46.93 15.53
CA ILE A 195 -15.98 45.66 14.79
C ILE A 195 -16.37 45.90 13.32
N TRP A 196 -17.41 46.73 13.08
CA TRP A 196 -17.83 47.07 11.73
C TRP A 196 -16.73 47.77 10.93
N GLN A 197 -15.99 48.70 11.51
CA GLN A 197 -14.86 49.37 10.87
C GLN A 197 -13.75 48.40 10.45
N GLN A 198 -13.44 47.44 11.29
CA GLN A 198 -12.46 46.37 10.95
C GLN A 198 -12.96 45.50 9.80
N LEU A 199 -14.22 45.11 9.83
CA LEU A 199 -14.83 44.27 8.79
C LEU A 199 -14.91 45.01 7.43
N GLN A 200 -15.00 46.32 7.41
CA GLN A 200 -14.96 47.11 6.17
C GLN A 200 -13.58 47.18 5.53
N GLN A 201 -12.51 47.11 6.34
CA GLN A 201 -11.12 47.14 5.86
C GLN A 201 -10.68 45.80 5.26
N THR A 202 -11.42 44.74 5.51
CA THR A 202 -11.10 43.39 5.04
C THR A 202 -11.73 43.16 3.67
N THR A 203 -10.92 42.70 2.70
CA THR A 203 -11.39 42.30 1.37
C THR A 203 -12.11 40.96 1.39
N GLU A 204 -11.85 40.16 2.42
CA GLU A 204 -12.49 38.88 2.63
C GLU A 204 -13.87 39.05 3.26
N ASN A 205 -14.76 38.12 2.95
CA ASN A 205 -16.11 38.14 3.54
C ASN A 205 -16.12 37.60 4.99
N GLN A 206 -14.98 37.08 5.47
CA GLN A 206 -14.85 36.50 6.80
C GLN A 206 -13.68 37.12 7.56
N LEU A 207 -13.87 37.33 8.85
CA LEU A 207 -12.84 37.80 9.78
C LEU A 207 -12.95 37.05 11.10
N THR A 208 -11.82 36.52 11.57
CA THR A 208 -11.72 36.03 12.95
C THR A 208 -11.12 37.09 13.83
N PHE A 209 -11.87 37.53 14.83
CA PHE A 209 -11.43 38.57 15.74
C PHE A 209 -11.88 38.23 17.18
N GLN A 210 -10.97 38.30 18.15
CA GLN A 210 -11.21 38.03 19.57
C GLN A 210 -11.88 36.66 19.84
N GLY A 211 -11.53 35.60 19.08
CA GLY A 211 -12.09 34.26 19.24
C GLY A 211 -13.50 34.05 18.65
N GLU A 212 -14.00 35.07 17.97
CA GLU A 212 -15.28 35.05 17.24
C GLU A 212 -15.00 35.03 15.73
N LEU A 213 -15.82 34.32 14.98
CA LEU A 213 -15.85 34.36 13.53
C LEU A 213 -17.00 35.23 13.08
N TYR A 214 -16.68 36.19 12.25
CA TYR A 214 -17.64 37.10 11.60
C TYR A 214 -17.70 36.76 10.12
N ASP A 215 -18.92 36.57 9.58
CA ASP A 215 -19.19 36.43 8.16
C ASP A 215 -20.07 37.58 7.68
N ILE A 216 -19.68 38.25 6.57
CA ILE A 216 -20.37 39.43 6.07
C ILE A 216 -20.98 39.12 4.72
N ARG A 217 -22.27 39.34 4.61
CA ARG A 217 -22.97 39.35 3.35
C ARG A 217 -23.51 40.70 3.03
N ARG A 218 -23.06 41.29 1.94
CA ARG A 218 -23.46 42.60 1.47
C ARG A 218 -24.59 42.49 0.46
N PHE A 219 -25.66 43.23 0.68
CA PHE A 219 -26.83 43.31 -0.19
C PHE A 219 -26.99 44.75 -0.68
N PRO A 220 -26.29 45.16 -1.76
CA PRO A 220 -26.28 46.52 -2.27
C PRO A 220 -27.67 46.99 -2.68
N GLU A 221 -28.50 46.11 -3.20
CA GLU A 221 -29.89 46.38 -3.63
C GLU A 221 -30.76 46.88 -2.46
N LEU A 222 -30.58 46.25 -1.29
CA LEU A 222 -31.28 46.67 -0.07
C LEU A 222 -30.51 47.75 0.71
N GLY A 223 -29.24 48.00 0.37
CA GLY A 223 -28.34 48.93 1.02
C GLY A 223 -27.97 48.53 2.44
N ILE A 224 -27.95 47.24 2.71
CA ILE A 224 -27.65 46.64 4.01
C ILE A 224 -26.54 45.59 3.89
N ALA A 225 -25.91 45.33 5.00
CA ALA A 225 -25.06 44.15 5.21
C ALA A 225 -25.63 43.33 6.37
N VAL A 226 -25.64 42.02 6.21
CA VAL A 226 -25.89 41.03 7.27
C VAL A 226 -24.54 40.55 7.76
N VAL A 227 -24.28 40.69 9.04
CA VAL A 227 -23.10 40.18 9.71
C VAL A 227 -23.55 39.08 10.66
N THR A 228 -23.14 37.84 10.39
CA THR A 228 -23.32 36.73 11.32
C THR A 228 -22.06 36.59 12.17
N GLN A 229 -22.23 36.34 13.44
CA GLN A 229 -21.18 36.20 14.44
C GLN A 229 -21.38 34.88 15.19
N SER A 230 -20.33 34.09 15.32
CA SER A 230 -20.33 32.87 16.13
C SER A 230 -18.98 32.64 16.77
N SER A 231 -18.97 32.09 17.99
CA SER A 231 -17.72 31.66 18.62
C SER A 231 -17.10 30.48 17.88
N LEU A 232 -15.78 30.26 18.04
CA LEU A 232 -15.08 29.10 17.46
C LEU A 232 -15.32 27.79 18.23
N ALA A 233 -15.93 27.84 19.42
CA ALA A 233 -16.18 26.65 20.24
C ALA A 233 -17.06 25.58 19.54
N PRO A 234 -18.12 25.93 18.77
CA PRO A 234 -18.86 24.95 17.98
C PRO A 234 -18.02 24.28 16.88
N LEU A 235 -17.07 25.01 16.29
CA LEU A 235 -16.14 24.47 15.31
C LEU A 235 -15.24 23.39 15.93
N GLU A 236 -14.69 23.64 17.13
CA GLU A 236 -13.90 22.64 17.87
C GLU A 236 -14.70 21.40 18.20
N LYS A 237 -15.94 21.55 18.68
CA LYS A 237 -16.84 20.42 18.91
C LYS A 237 -17.16 19.68 17.62
N GLY A 238 -17.42 20.38 16.55
CA GLY A 238 -17.64 19.85 15.21
C GLY A 238 -16.45 19.04 14.73
N TRP A 239 -15.24 19.56 14.91
CA TRP A 239 -14.01 18.86 14.56
C TRP A 239 -13.82 17.54 15.32
N HIS A 240 -14.03 17.53 16.65
CA HIS A 240 -13.95 16.29 17.44
C HIS A 240 -14.98 15.24 16.96
N ARG A 241 -16.18 15.69 16.61
CA ARG A 241 -17.21 14.79 16.06
C ARG A 241 -16.79 14.20 14.72
N GLN A 242 -16.19 14.99 13.84
CA GLN A 242 -15.66 14.51 12.56
C GLN A 242 -14.47 13.56 12.75
N LEU A 243 -13.59 13.82 13.73
CA LEU A 243 -12.50 12.93 14.07
C LEU A 243 -12.99 11.52 14.48
N LEU A 244 -14.09 11.44 15.25
CA LEU A 244 -14.69 10.16 15.63
C LEU A 244 -15.14 9.32 14.42
N ILE A 245 -15.42 9.95 13.28
CA ILE A 245 -15.80 9.27 12.04
C ILE A 245 -14.57 8.94 11.19
N TRP A 246 -13.73 9.94 10.93
CA TRP A 246 -12.62 9.82 9.99
C TRP A 246 -11.41 9.06 10.53
N LEU A 247 -11.11 9.20 11.84
CA LEU A 247 -9.96 8.54 12.44
C LEU A 247 -10.06 7.00 12.41
N PRO A 248 -11.19 6.36 12.77
CA PRO A 248 -11.35 4.91 12.61
C PRO A 248 -11.16 4.44 11.16
N ILE A 249 -11.64 5.22 10.18
CA ILE A 249 -11.46 4.91 8.75
C ILE A 249 -9.97 4.95 8.40
N GLY A 250 -9.24 5.98 8.85
CA GLY A 250 -7.80 6.10 8.64
C GLY A 250 -7.01 4.96 9.28
N VAL A 251 -7.37 4.57 10.50
CA VAL A 251 -6.76 3.42 11.20
C VAL A 251 -7.02 2.12 10.44
N LEU A 252 -8.27 1.86 10.04
CA LEU A 252 -8.61 0.66 9.27
C LEU A 252 -7.83 0.58 7.95
N LEU A 253 -7.76 1.69 7.22
CA LEU A 253 -7.01 1.76 5.96
C LEU A 253 -5.51 1.53 6.19
N SER A 254 -4.94 2.12 7.24
CA SER A 254 -3.54 1.89 7.63
C SER A 254 -3.25 0.43 7.93
N LEU A 255 -4.14 -0.23 8.69
CA LEU A 255 -4.01 -1.67 9.01
C LEU A 255 -4.09 -2.55 7.76
N LEU A 256 -5.01 -2.25 6.83
CA LEU A 256 -5.13 -2.99 5.57
C LEU A 256 -3.88 -2.84 4.70
N ILE A 257 -3.35 -1.62 4.56
CA ILE A 257 -2.12 -1.36 3.79
C ILE A 257 -0.93 -2.08 4.45
N ALA A 258 -0.77 -1.97 5.78
CA ALA A 258 0.31 -2.63 6.50
C ALA A 258 0.20 -4.16 6.39
N PHE A 259 -0.99 -4.73 6.51
CA PHE A 259 -1.23 -6.16 6.33
C PHE A 259 -0.83 -6.63 4.92
N PHE A 260 -1.25 -5.89 3.89
CA PHE A 260 -0.91 -6.22 2.50
C PHE A 260 0.59 -6.13 2.24
N LEU A 261 1.24 -5.06 2.73
CA LEU A 261 2.70 -4.91 2.61
C LEU A 261 3.45 -6.04 3.32
N LEU A 262 3.06 -6.39 4.54
CA LEU A 262 3.67 -7.49 5.28
C LEU A 262 3.47 -8.83 4.57
N ARG A 263 2.29 -9.05 3.98
CA ARG A 263 2.02 -10.25 3.19
C ARG A 263 2.92 -10.35 1.95
N VAL A 264 3.09 -9.25 1.22
CA VAL A 264 3.98 -9.19 0.05
C VAL A 264 5.43 -9.40 0.47
N LEU A 265 5.89 -8.75 1.54
CA LEU A 265 7.26 -8.92 2.04
C LEU A 265 7.55 -10.36 2.47
N ARG A 266 6.62 -11.00 3.20
CA ARG A 266 6.75 -12.42 3.58
C ARG A 266 6.80 -13.33 2.36
N ARG A 267 6.01 -13.03 1.33
CA ARG A 267 6.02 -13.78 0.09
C ARG A 267 7.38 -13.68 -0.62
N LEU A 268 7.94 -12.48 -0.75
CA LEU A 268 9.24 -12.24 -1.38
C LEU A 268 10.43 -12.87 -0.61
N GLN A 269 10.28 -13.10 0.70
CA GLN A 269 11.29 -13.76 1.54
C GLN A 269 11.10 -15.26 1.66
N SER A 270 10.10 -15.84 1.05
CA SER A 270 9.83 -17.28 1.08
C SER A 270 10.98 -18.05 0.41
N PRO A 271 11.45 -19.18 0.97
CA PRO A 271 12.46 -20.04 0.36
C PRO A 271 12.13 -20.46 -1.07
N HIS A 272 10.86 -20.73 -1.34
CA HIS A 272 10.37 -21.07 -2.67
C HIS A 272 10.70 -20.01 -3.73
N TYR A 273 10.46 -18.72 -3.45
CA TYR A 273 10.77 -17.65 -4.40
C TYR A 273 12.28 -17.44 -4.55
N ARG A 274 13.04 -17.60 -3.47
CA ARG A 274 14.50 -17.46 -3.53
C ARG A 274 15.14 -18.51 -4.43
N ILE A 275 14.74 -19.79 -4.31
CA ILE A 275 15.29 -20.87 -5.15
C ILE A 275 14.79 -20.75 -6.60
N LEU A 276 13.53 -20.37 -6.81
CA LEU A 276 12.98 -20.13 -8.15
C LEU A 276 13.71 -18.99 -8.87
N ASP A 277 13.99 -17.89 -8.15
CA ASP A 277 14.76 -16.76 -8.69
C ASP A 277 16.18 -17.19 -9.05
N ALA A 278 16.84 -18.02 -8.20
CA ALA A 278 18.17 -18.53 -8.47
C ALA A 278 18.22 -19.44 -9.71
N ILE A 279 17.22 -20.30 -9.88
CA ILE A 279 17.10 -21.15 -11.09
C ILE A 279 16.93 -20.27 -12.34
N ASN A 280 16.01 -19.30 -12.29
CA ASN A 280 15.72 -18.41 -13.43
C ASN A 280 16.89 -17.48 -13.77
N ALA A 281 17.63 -17.00 -12.76
CA ALA A 281 18.81 -16.17 -12.94
C ALA A 281 20.08 -16.95 -13.31
N ARG A 282 20.01 -18.30 -13.32
CA ARG A 282 21.15 -19.20 -13.49
C ARG A 282 22.27 -18.92 -12.47
N ASP A 283 21.89 -18.60 -11.20
CA ASP A 283 22.83 -18.43 -10.09
C ASP A 283 23.31 -19.77 -9.50
N ILE A 284 22.88 -20.89 -10.06
CA ILE A 284 23.33 -22.23 -9.71
C ILE A 284 24.37 -22.66 -10.72
N GLU A 285 25.61 -22.70 -10.26
CA GLU A 285 26.78 -23.12 -11.04
C GLU A 285 27.06 -24.59 -10.82
N VAL A 286 27.75 -25.26 -11.77
CA VAL A 286 28.20 -26.62 -11.64
C VAL A 286 29.71 -26.65 -11.49
N TYR A 287 30.17 -27.42 -10.50
CA TYR A 287 31.57 -27.71 -10.25
C TYR A 287 31.80 -29.20 -10.55
N TYR A 288 32.99 -29.56 -10.97
CA TYR A 288 33.30 -30.88 -11.44
C TYR A 288 34.41 -31.49 -10.58
N GLN A 289 34.12 -32.63 -9.92
CA GLN A 289 35.12 -33.34 -9.14
C GLN A 289 35.69 -34.50 -9.95
N PRO A 290 37.02 -34.57 -10.17
CA PRO A 290 37.61 -35.63 -11.00
C PRO A 290 37.44 -37.02 -10.43
N ILE A 291 37.14 -37.98 -11.30
CA ILE A 291 37.10 -39.42 -11.02
C ILE A 291 38.32 -40.06 -11.67
N ILE A 292 39.09 -40.84 -10.89
CA ILE A 292 40.37 -41.40 -11.29
C ILE A 292 40.31 -42.93 -11.32
N ALA A 293 40.79 -43.54 -12.39
CA ALA A 293 40.98 -44.99 -12.46
C ALA A 293 42.21 -45.40 -11.65
N LEU A 294 42.01 -46.20 -10.59
CA LEU A 294 43.05 -46.58 -9.65
C LEU A 294 44.17 -47.45 -10.28
N GLY A 295 43.84 -48.21 -11.32
CA GLY A 295 44.80 -49.03 -12.03
C GLY A 295 45.78 -48.26 -12.92
N SER A 296 45.35 -47.19 -13.54
CA SER A 296 46.12 -46.38 -14.49
C SER A 296 46.57 -45.02 -13.95
N GLY A 297 45.95 -44.54 -12.89
CA GLY A 297 46.11 -43.17 -12.39
C GLY A 297 45.55 -42.08 -13.29
N LYS A 298 44.78 -42.44 -14.34
CA LYS A 298 44.22 -41.49 -15.30
C LYS A 298 42.86 -41.01 -14.86
N VAL A 299 42.54 -39.75 -15.23
CA VAL A 299 41.19 -39.26 -15.14
C VAL A 299 40.27 -40.02 -16.12
N VAL A 300 39.09 -40.41 -15.70
CA VAL A 300 38.07 -41.11 -16.52
C VAL A 300 36.78 -40.33 -16.64
N GLY A 301 36.61 -39.31 -15.79
CA GLY A 301 35.42 -38.46 -15.80
C GLY A 301 35.39 -37.51 -14.62
N ALA A 302 34.21 -36.98 -14.36
CA ALA A 302 33.97 -36.13 -13.21
C ALA A 302 32.53 -36.28 -12.69
N GLU A 303 32.34 -36.03 -11.42
CA GLU A 303 31.01 -35.82 -10.84
C GLU A 303 30.63 -34.33 -10.91
N ALA A 304 29.40 -34.06 -11.39
CA ALA A 304 28.81 -32.73 -11.46
C ALA A 304 28.15 -32.35 -10.13
N LEU A 305 28.66 -31.35 -9.49
CA LEU A 305 28.26 -30.90 -8.16
C LEU A 305 27.72 -29.47 -8.19
N ALA A 306 26.44 -29.29 -8.01
CA ALA A 306 25.80 -27.98 -8.02
C ALA A 306 26.26 -27.10 -6.86
N ARG A 307 26.35 -25.78 -7.11
CA ARG A 307 26.73 -24.77 -6.15
C ARG A 307 25.85 -23.53 -6.37
N TRP A 308 25.12 -23.11 -5.35
CA TRP A 308 24.29 -21.90 -5.46
C TRP A 308 25.09 -20.68 -5.07
N ARG A 309 25.41 -19.84 -6.05
CA ARG A 309 26.11 -18.57 -5.85
C ARG A 309 25.19 -17.54 -5.21
N GLN A 310 25.61 -16.94 -4.11
CA GLN A 310 24.90 -15.90 -3.41
C GLN A 310 25.35 -14.51 -3.86
N ALA A 311 24.49 -13.49 -3.65
CA ALA A 311 24.80 -12.10 -4.02
C ALA A 311 26.05 -11.52 -3.33
N ASP A 312 26.51 -12.13 -2.24
CA ASP A 312 27.75 -11.75 -1.54
C ASP A 312 28.98 -12.51 -2.05
N GLY A 313 28.83 -13.33 -3.10
CA GLY A 313 29.88 -14.14 -3.70
C GLY A 313 30.17 -15.47 -3.01
N ARG A 314 29.50 -15.79 -1.90
CA ARG A 314 29.62 -17.09 -1.24
C ARG A 314 28.75 -18.13 -1.94
N PHE A 315 29.08 -19.40 -1.75
CA PHE A 315 28.33 -20.53 -2.26
C PHE A 315 27.56 -21.23 -1.15
N LEU A 316 26.31 -21.58 -1.41
CA LEU A 316 25.57 -22.58 -0.64
C LEU A 316 25.82 -23.96 -1.22
N THR A 317 26.05 -24.93 -0.32
CA THR A 317 26.24 -26.33 -0.68
C THR A 317 24.90 -27.02 -0.97
N PRO A 318 24.90 -28.13 -1.73
CA PRO A 318 23.71 -28.92 -2.03
C PRO A 318 22.89 -29.29 -0.80
N ASP A 319 23.53 -29.70 0.30
CA ASP A 319 22.88 -30.07 1.56
C ASP A 319 21.92 -28.99 2.12
N ILE A 320 22.15 -27.72 1.74
CA ILE A 320 21.32 -26.59 2.19
C ILE A 320 20.19 -26.32 1.20
N PHE A 321 20.48 -26.29 -0.11
CA PHE A 321 19.48 -25.81 -1.07
C PHE A 321 18.66 -26.93 -1.75
N ILE A 322 19.18 -28.18 -1.85
CA ILE A 322 18.40 -29.30 -2.38
C ILE A 322 17.11 -29.51 -1.57
N PRO A 323 17.16 -29.61 -0.20
CA PRO A 323 15.94 -29.73 0.58
C PRO A 323 14.96 -28.58 0.40
N LEU A 324 15.44 -27.37 0.12
CA LEU A 324 14.59 -26.21 -0.19
C LEU A 324 13.91 -26.37 -1.56
N ALA A 325 14.62 -26.91 -2.56
CA ALA A 325 14.08 -27.19 -3.88
C ALA A 325 13.01 -28.31 -3.81
N GLU A 326 13.29 -29.39 -3.07
CA GLU A 326 12.34 -30.49 -2.83
C GLU A 326 11.04 -29.97 -2.18
N GLN A 327 11.14 -29.27 -1.02
CA GLN A 327 10.00 -28.73 -0.31
C GLN A 327 9.20 -27.71 -1.14
N SER A 328 9.87 -27.08 -2.09
CA SER A 328 9.26 -26.09 -3.00
C SER A 328 8.68 -26.72 -4.26
N GLY A 329 8.90 -28.03 -4.51
CA GLY A 329 8.48 -28.70 -5.74
C GLY A 329 9.24 -28.23 -6.98
N LEU A 330 10.48 -27.74 -6.82
CA LEU A 330 11.31 -27.15 -7.88
C LEU A 330 12.45 -28.07 -8.33
N MET A 331 12.49 -29.30 -7.84
CA MET A 331 13.52 -30.27 -8.25
C MET A 331 13.59 -30.51 -9.77
N PRO A 332 12.48 -30.69 -10.50
CA PRO A 332 12.55 -30.89 -11.95
C PRO A 332 13.22 -29.73 -12.70
N GLN A 333 12.91 -28.47 -12.28
CA GLN A 333 13.53 -27.30 -12.91
C GLN A 333 15.01 -27.18 -12.54
N LEU A 334 15.38 -27.52 -11.30
CA LEU A 334 16.75 -27.51 -10.83
C LEU A 334 17.58 -28.56 -11.55
N THR A 335 17.09 -29.79 -11.62
CA THR A 335 17.76 -30.93 -12.32
C THR A 335 17.93 -30.60 -13.81
N GLN A 336 16.89 -30.05 -14.45
CA GLN A 336 17.00 -29.61 -15.85
C GLN A 336 18.10 -28.54 -16.02
N LEU A 337 18.16 -27.55 -15.15
CA LEU A 337 19.20 -26.50 -15.20
C LEU A 337 20.59 -27.09 -15.04
N ILE A 338 20.79 -28.03 -14.09
CA ILE A 338 22.08 -28.72 -13.87
C ILE A 338 22.48 -29.48 -15.12
N ILE A 339 21.58 -30.29 -15.68
CA ILE A 339 21.84 -31.07 -16.90
C ILE A 339 22.23 -30.14 -18.05
N GLU A 340 21.43 -29.13 -18.33
CA GLU A 340 21.71 -28.14 -19.40
C GLU A 340 23.08 -27.49 -19.20
N THR A 341 23.42 -27.09 -17.95
CA THR A 341 24.71 -26.47 -17.61
C THR A 341 25.88 -27.44 -17.84
N VAL A 342 25.75 -28.71 -17.47
CA VAL A 342 26.81 -29.72 -17.75
C VAL A 342 27.10 -29.81 -19.26
N PHE A 343 26.06 -29.87 -20.08
CA PHE A 343 26.26 -29.93 -21.54
C PHE A 343 26.84 -28.60 -22.09
N GLU A 344 26.42 -27.45 -21.59
CA GLU A 344 26.95 -26.15 -21.97
C GLU A 344 28.43 -25.98 -21.54
N ASP A 345 28.79 -26.48 -20.39
CA ASP A 345 30.13 -26.38 -19.84
C ASP A 345 31.11 -27.35 -20.49
N LEU A 346 30.76 -28.64 -20.55
CA LEU A 346 31.69 -29.71 -20.95
C LEU A 346 31.36 -30.36 -22.28
N GLY A 347 30.29 -30.01 -22.97
CA GLY A 347 29.85 -30.68 -24.20
C GLY A 347 30.93 -30.69 -25.29
N LEU A 348 31.60 -29.54 -25.53
CA LEU A 348 32.70 -29.52 -26.51
C LEU A 348 33.95 -30.30 -26.04
N TRP A 349 34.25 -30.27 -24.77
CA TRP A 349 35.38 -30.99 -24.21
C TRP A 349 35.15 -32.53 -24.32
N LEU A 350 33.96 -32.99 -23.99
CA LEU A 350 33.54 -34.39 -24.10
C LEU A 350 33.58 -34.89 -25.56
N GLN A 351 33.24 -34.07 -26.55
CA GLN A 351 33.38 -34.45 -27.97
C GLN A 351 34.82 -34.80 -28.34
N HIS A 352 35.79 -34.07 -27.77
CA HIS A 352 37.20 -34.31 -28.02
C HIS A 352 37.79 -35.43 -27.16
N HIS A 353 37.06 -35.88 -26.14
CA HIS A 353 37.48 -36.91 -25.19
C HIS A 353 36.39 -37.98 -25.06
N PRO A 354 36.22 -38.86 -26.06
CA PRO A 354 35.13 -39.86 -26.09
C PRO A 354 35.20 -40.91 -24.97
N ASP A 355 36.37 -41.07 -24.33
CA ASP A 355 36.59 -41.97 -23.20
C ASP A 355 36.30 -41.34 -21.84
N GLN A 356 35.93 -40.05 -21.83
CA GLN A 356 35.59 -39.32 -20.62
C GLN A 356 34.08 -39.24 -20.43
N HIS A 357 33.63 -39.21 -19.17
CA HIS A 357 32.22 -39.08 -18.85
C HIS A 357 31.98 -38.10 -17.70
N VAL A 358 30.76 -37.64 -17.55
CA VAL A 358 30.30 -36.85 -16.41
C VAL A 358 29.10 -37.52 -15.78
N SER A 359 29.13 -37.70 -14.47
CA SER A 359 28.00 -38.19 -13.71
C SER A 359 27.18 -37.03 -13.13
N ILE A 360 25.86 -37.17 -13.16
CA ILE A 360 24.88 -36.16 -12.72
C ILE A 360 23.94 -36.79 -11.71
N ASN A 361 23.82 -36.17 -10.54
CA ASN A 361 22.90 -36.57 -9.50
C ASN A 361 21.45 -36.35 -9.91
N LEU A 362 20.60 -37.37 -9.75
CA LEU A 362 19.16 -37.35 -9.99
C LEU A 362 18.36 -37.50 -8.72
N ASP A 363 17.34 -36.64 -8.57
CA ASP A 363 16.32 -36.85 -7.55
C ASP A 363 15.42 -38.06 -7.89
N PRO A 364 14.92 -38.82 -6.90
CA PRO A 364 13.99 -39.92 -7.14
C PRO A 364 12.76 -39.54 -7.96
N GLY A 365 12.24 -38.29 -7.81
CA GLY A 365 11.13 -37.75 -8.60
C GLY A 365 11.50 -37.53 -10.07
N ASP A 366 12.75 -37.13 -10.33
CA ASP A 366 13.23 -36.89 -11.70
C ASP A 366 13.44 -38.19 -12.46
N LEU A 367 13.88 -39.24 -11.77
CA LEU A 367 13.99 -40.58 -12.35
C LEU A 367 12.68 -41.09 -12.95
N LEU A 368 11.55 -40.72 -12.35
CA LEU A 368 10.21 -41.08 -12.79
C LEU A 368 9.60 -40.10 -13.80
N SER A 369 10.31 -39.05 -14.12
CA SER A 369 9.85 -38.00 -15.05
C SER A 369 9.87 -38.52 -16.49
N LYS A 370 8.74 -38.40 -17.19
CA LYS A 370 8.66 -38.76 -18.60
C LYS A 370 9.43 -37.78 -19.52
N THR A 371 9.80 -36.61 -19.00
CA THR A 371 10.50 -35.57 -19.78
C THR A 371 12.02 -35.73 -19.72
N LEU A 372 12.56 -36.46 -18.73
CA LEU A 372 14.01 -36.63 -18.57
C LEU A 372 14.65 -37.36 -19.75
N PRO A 373 14.14 -38.55 -20.22
CA PRO A 373 14.72 -39.22 -21.39
C PRO A 373 14.72 -38.37 -22.64
N ASP A 374 13.64 -37.62 -22.89
CA ASP A 374 13.53 -36.72 -24.05
C ASP A 374 14.55 -35.58 -23.98
N LEU A 375 14.72 -34.96 -22.79
CA LEU A 375 15.71 -33.92 -22.54
C LEU A 375 17.13 -34.41 -22.81
N LEU A 376 17.50 -35.54 -22.22
CA LEU A 376 18.82 -36.13 -22.41
C LEU A 376 19.08 -36.48 -23.87
N SER A 377 18.13 -37.13 -24.55
CA SER A 377 18.24 -37.49 -25.96
C SER A 377 18.43 -36.23 -26.85
N ALA A 378 17.65 -35.17 -26.62
CA ALA A 378 17.77 -33.93 -27.36
C ALA A 378 19.14 -33.25 -27.15
N LEU A 379 19.64 -33.21 -25.91
CA LEU A 379 20.95 -32.62 -25.60
C LEU A 379 22.11 -33.45 -26.18
N LEU A 380 22.07 -34.78 -26.05
CA LEU A 380 23.06 -35.69 -26.66
C LEU A 380 23.13 -35.46 -28.20
N ALA A 381 21.99 -35.42 -28.86
CA ALA A 381 21.92 -35.15 -30.28
C ALA A 381 22.49 -33.76 -30.65
N ARG A 382 22.10 -32.72 -29.90
CA ARG A 382 22.60 -31.34 -30.10
C ARG A 382 24.11 -31.24 -29.96
N TRP A 383 24.67 -31.87 -28.94
CA TRP A 383 26.09 -31.80 -28.65
C TRP A 383 26.89 -32.95 -29.27
N ARG A 384 26.26 -33.84 -30.02
CA ARG A 384 26.87 -35.02 -30.67
C ARG A 384 27.68 -35.86 -29.71
N LEU A 385 27.15 -36.13 -28.52
CA LEU A 385 27.76 -36.96 -27.51
C LEU A 385 27.15 -38.37 -27.50
N SER A 386 27.95 -39.36 -27.03
CA SER A 386 27.43 -40.68 -26.69
C SER A 386 26.71 -40.65 -25.35
N ALA A 387 25.64 -41.41 -25.19
CA ALA A 387 24.96 -41.52 -23.90
C ALA A 387 25.88 -42.08 -22.80
N SER A 388 26.88 -42.89 -23.16
CA SER A 388 27.90 -43.40 -22.23
C SER A 388 28.78 -42.31 -21.59
N GLN A 389 28.80 -41.10 -22.17
CA GLN A 389 29.54 -39.98 -21.61
C GLN A 389 28.75 -39.20 -20.53
N ILE A 390 27.47 -39.50 -20.36
CA ILE A 390 26.60 -38.91 -19.34
C ILE A 390 26.10 -40.02 -18.44
N ALA A 391 26.69 -40.15 -17.27
CA ALA A 391 26.27 -41.09 -16.24
C ALA A 391 25.22 -40.44 -15.32
N LEU A 392 24.34 -41.24 -14.76
CA LEU A 392 23.27 -40.80 -13.88
C LEU A 392 23.42 -41.40 -12.50
N GLU A 393 23.52 -40.57 -11.48
CA GLU A 393 23.68 -41.02 -10.09
C GLU A 393 22.34 -40.98 -9.36
N ILE A 394 22.00 -42.07 -8.70
CA ILE A 394 20.73 -42.23 -8.02
C ILE A 394 21.01 -42.67 -6.59
N THR A 395 20.51 -41.93 -5.62
CA THR A 395 20.69 -42.27 -4.21
C THR A 395 19.89 -43.52 -3.83
N GLU A 396 20.29 -44.19 -2.75
CA GLU A 396 19.62 -45.38 -2.19
C GLU A 396 18.10 -45.14 -1.99
N ARG A 397 17.68 -43.92 -1.65
CA ARG A 397 16.26 -43.58 -1.49
C ARG A 397 15.46 -43.64 -2.80
N GLY A 398 16.10 -43.45 -3.94
CA GLY A 398 15.48 -43.54 -5.27
C GLY A 398 14.97 -44.96 -5.61
N PHE A 399 15.42 -45.97 -4.86
CA PHE A 399 15.02 -47.37 -5.05
C PHE A 399 13.96 -47.84 -4.06
N ALA A 400 13.36 -46.98 -3.27
CA ALA A 400 12.39 -47.37 -2.23
C ALA A 400 11.21 -48.20 -2.75
N ASP A 401 10.83 -48.06 -4.03
CA ASP A 401 9.89 -48.95 -4.72
C ASP A 401 10.51 -49.48 -6.04
N PRO A 402 11.14 -50.65 -6.01
CA PRO A 402 11.76 -51.25 -7.20
C PRO A 402 10.80 -51.50 -8.36
N LYS A 403 9.51 -51.68 -8.09
CA LYS A 403 8.52 -51.91 -9.15
C LYS A 403 8.31 -50.68 -10.02
N VAL A 404 8.54 -49.49 -9.43
CA VAL A 404 8.39 -48.23 -10.10
C VAL A 404 9.71 -47.73 -10.70
N SER A 405 10.82 -47.88 -9.97
CA SER A 405 12.13 -47.35 -10.38
C SER A 405 12.84 -48.26 -11.41
N SER A 406 12.73 -49.61 -11.31
CA SER A 406 13.42 -50.49 -12.24
C SER A 406 13.09 -50.29 -13.72
N PRO A 407 11.83 -50.08 -14.13
CA PRO A 407 11.53 -49.81 -15.55
C PRO A 407 12.18 -48.50 -16.06
N ALA A 408 12.21 -47.45 -15.25
CA ALA A 408 12.83 -46.16 -15.61
C ALA A 408 14.36 -46.30 -15.73
N ILE A 409 14.99 -46.97 -14.78
CA ILE A 409 16.42 -47.27 -14.83
C ILE A 409 16.78 -48.09 -16.08
N ALA A 410 16.02 -49.16 -16.37
CA ALA A 410 16.23 -49.98 -17.54
C ALA A 410 16.05 -49.20 -18.87
N GLU A 411 15.18 -48.22 -18.90
CA GLU A 411 14.99 -47.30 -20.05
C GLU A 411 16.23 -46.45 -20.28
N LEU A 412 16.72 -45.75 -19.25
CA LEU A 412 17.92 -44.92 -19.30
C LEU A 412 19.17 -45.72 -19.66
N ARG A 413 19.30 -46.92 -19.10
CA ARG A 413 20.40 -47.85 -19.41
C ARG A 413 20.34 -48.35 -20.84
N ARG A 414 19.15 -48.69 -21.37
CA ARG A 414 18.96 -49.04 -22.78
C ARG A 414 19.30 -47.91 -23.74
N ALA A 415 19.11 -46.64 -23.31
CA ALA A 415 19.54 -45.46 -24.05
C ALA A 415 21.08 -45.31 -24.07
N GLY A 416 21.82 -46.07 -23.22
CA GLY A 416 23.28 -46.08 -23.18
C GLY A 416 23.90 -45.32 -22.02
N HIS A 417 23.10 -44.80 -21.10
CA HIS A 417 23.61 -44.13 -19.88
C HIS A 417 24.10 -45.18 -18.87
N ALA A 418 25.24 -44.92 -18.24
CA ALA A 418 25.68 -45.66 -17.07
C ALA A 418 24.92 -45.20 -15.82
N ILE A 419 24.48 -46.13 -14.99
CA ILE A 419 23.72 -45.84 -13.78
C ILE A 419 24.58 -46.13 -12.55
N TYR A 420 24.74 -45.10 -11.71
CA TYR A 420 25.49 -45.16 -10.47
C TYR A 420 24.54 -45.22 -9.28
N ILE A 421 24.87 -46.01 -8.29
CA ILE A 421 24.23 -45.98 -6.98
C ILE A 421 25.08 -45.13 -6.05
N ASP A 422 24.47 -44.08 -5.53
CA ASP A 422 25.12 -43.17 -4.61
C ASP A 422 24.70 -43.40 -3.14
N ASP A 423 25.54 -42.99 -2.17
CA ASP A 423 25.34 -43.09 -0.72
C ASP A 423 25.04 -44.52 -0.21
N PHE A 424 25.53 -45.55 -0.88
CA PHE A 424 25.18 -46.91 -0.53
C PHE A 424 25.66 -47.32 0.87
N GLY A 425 24.72 -47.91 1.66
CA GLY A 425 24.96 -48.40 3.02
C GLY A 425 24.61 -47.38 4.12
N THR A 426 24.17 -46.20 3.76
CA THR A 426 23.71 -45.17 4.73
C THR A 426 22.22 -45.29 5.03
N GLY A 427 21.46 -46.11 4.29
CA GLY A 427 20.01 -46.20 4.36
C GLY A 427 19.48 -47.62 4.61
N TYR A 428 18.30 -47.93 4.05
CA TYR A 428 17.51 -49.14 4.31
C TYR A 428 17.60 -50.20 3.21
N SER A 429 18.57 -50.15 2.29
CA SER A 429 18.61 -51.10 1.17
C SER A 429 18.87 -52.52 1.62
N SER A 430 17.92 -53.39 1.35
CA SER A 430 18.21 -54.85 1.42
C SER A 430 18.97 -55.27 0.17
N LEU A 431 19.96 -56.15 0.34
CA LEU A 431 20.75 -56.77 -0.74
C LEU A 431 19.86 -57.32 -1.87
N SER A 432 18.61 -57.72 -1.52
CA SER A 432 17.63 -58.24 -2.47
C SER A 432 17.17 -57.22 -3.51
N TYR A 433 17.23 -55.91 -3.20
CA TYR A 433 16.85 -54.90 -4.18
C TYR A 433 17.92 -54.70 -5.24
N LEU A 434 19.20 -54.69 -4.85
CA LEU A 434 20.32 -54.56 -5.78
C LEU A 434 20.39 -55.69 -6.82
N GLN A 435 19.98 -56.89 -6.44
CA GLN A 435 19.97 -58.06 -7.37
C GLN A 435 18.96 -57.89 -8.51
N HIS A 436 17.96 -57.01 -8.36
CA HIS A 436 16.92 -56.79 -9.35
C HIS A 436 17.06 -55.46 -10.10
N LEU A 437 18.01 -54.63 -9.69
CA LEU A 437 18.29 -53.33 -10.34
C LEU A 437 19.41 -53.48 -11.35
N GLU A 438 19.18 -53.08 -12.56
CA GLU A 438 20.19 -53.04 -13.62
C GLU A 438 21.06 -51.79 -13.47
N VAL A 439 22.05 -51.83 -12.58
CA VAL A 439 22.99 -50.72 -12.31
C VAL A 439 24.40 -51.12 -12.69
N ASP A 440 25.29 -50.17 -12.92
CA ASP A 440 26.61 -50.40 -13.46
C ASP A 440 27.72 -50.17 -12.42
N ILE A 441 27.55 -49.15 -11.57
CA ILE A 441 28.59 -48.70 -10.64
C ILE A 441 27.98 -48.43 -9.25
N LEU A 442 28.74 -48.80 -8.24
CA LEU A 442 28.45 -48.54 -6.84
C LEU A 442 29.45 -47.50 -6.29
N LYS A 443 28.96 -46.40 -5.74
CA LYS A 443 29.77 -45.40 -5.03
C LYS A 443 29.86 -45.80 -3.56
N ILE A 444 31.09 -45.93 -3.06
CA ILE A 444 31.39 -46.23 -1.66
C ILE A 444 31.53 -44.91 -0.94
N ASP A 445 30.54 -44.58 -0.10
CA ASP A 445 30.47 -43.29 0.61
C ASP A 445 31.71 -43.02 1.46
N LYS A 446 32.06 -41.76 1.58
CA LYS A 446 33.21 -41.28 2.36
C LYS A 446 33.25 -41.83 3.79
N SER A 447 32.12 -42.02 4.46
CA SER A 447 32.07 -42.56 5.83
C SER A 447 32.63 -43.97 5.96
N PHE A 448 32.53 -44.76 4.88
CA PHE A 448 33.16 -46.10 4.81
C PHE A 448 34.63 -46.02 4.45
N VAL A 449 35.04 -45.06 3.64
CA VAL A 449 36.45 -44.81 3.30
C VAL A 449 37.22 -44.27 4.53
N ASP A 450 36.63 -43.37 5.30
CA ASP A 450 37.20 -42.87 6.55
C ASP A 450 37.28 -43.94 7.64
N ALA A 451 36.43 -44.96 7.57
CA ALA A 451 36.37 -46.03 8.56
C ALA A 451 37.27 -47.25 8.22
N LEU A 452 38.06 -47.21 7.14
CA LEU A 452 38.91 -48.34 6.68
C LEU A 452 39.83 -48.86 7.77
N GLU A 453 40.33 -48.02 8.66
CA GLU A 453 41.25 -48.41 9.73
C GLU A 453 40.54 -48.98 10.96
N TYR A 454 39.24 -48.81 11.13
CA TYR A 454 38.52 -49.06 12.40
C TYR A 454 37.30 -49.99 12.26
N LYS A 455 36.78 -50.22 11.04
CA LYS A 455 35.57 -51.01 10.80
C LYS A 455 35.74 -51.98 9.64
N ASN A 456 35.26 -53.25 9.83
CA ASN A 456 35.30 -54.31 8.81
C ASN A 456 34.08 -54.25 7.84
N VAL A 457 33.42 -53.13 7.66
CA VAL A 457 32.23 -53.04 6.81
C VAL A 457 32.60 -52.85 5.34
N THR A 458 33.59 -52.01 5.06
CA THR A 458 34.02 -51.67 3.69
C THR A 458 34.47 -52.91 2.86
N PRO A 459 35.25 -53.90 3.42
CA PRO A 459 35.53 -55.12 2.70
C PRO A 459 34.26 -55.89 2.29
N HIS A 460 33.23 -55.93 3.12
CA HIS A 460 31.98 -56.63 2.79
C HIS A 460 31.20 -55.89 1.68
N ILE A 461 31.23 -54.54 1.63
CA ILE A 461 30.65 -53.75 0.54
C ILE A 461 31.37 -54.08 -0.78
N ILE A 462 32.70 -54.13 -0.76
CA ILE A 462 33.51 -54.44 -1.94
C ILE A 462 33.22 -55.85 -2.44
N GLU A 463 33.21 -56.88 -1.55
CA GLU A 463 32.91 -58.27 -1.92
C GLU A 463 31.48 -58.42 -2.47
N MET A 464 30.53 -57.70 -1.91
CA MET A 464 29.16 -57.64 -2.42
C MET A 464 29.12 -57.06 -3.84
N ALA A 465 29.76 -55.90 -4.06
CA ALA A 465 29.80 -55.26 -5.38
C ALA A 465 30.43 -56.17 -6.43
N LYS A 466 31.54 -56.86 -6.07
CA LYS A 466 32.15 -57.87 -6.93
C LYS A 466 31.22 -59.06 -7.25
N ALA A 467 30.49 -59.53 -6.24
CA ALA A 467 29.56 -60.66 -6.42
C ALA A 467 28.37 -60.26 -7.34
N LEU A 468 28.01 -59.00 -7.38
CA LEU A 468 26.97 -58.43 -8.26
C LEU A 468 27.51 -58.00 -9.62
N GLY A 469 28.83 -58.04 -9.84
CA GLY A 469 29.45 -57.59 -11.09
C GLY A 469 29.48 -56.09 -11.29
N LEU A 470 29.37 -55.33 -10.19
CA LEU A 470 29.38 -53.86 -10.22
C LEU A 470 30.80 -53.31 -10.18
N ALA A 471 31.08 -52.27 -10.95
CA ALA A 471 32.26 -51.46 -10.75
C ALA A 471 32.09 -50.55 -9.52
N MET A 472 33.19 -50.04 -8.97
CA MET A 472 33.18 -49.28 -7.73
C MET A 472 33.92 -47.97 -7.87
N VAL A 473 33.31 -46.87 -7.35
CA VAL A 473 33.96 -45.57 -7.12
C VAL A 473 34.06 -45.35 -5.61
N ALA A 474 35.25 -45.13 -5.07
CA ALA A 474 35.41 -44.76 -3.66
C ALA A 474 35.42 -43.22 -3.54
N GLU A 475 34.60 -42.74 -2.64
CA GLU A 475 34.44 -41.29 -2.40
C GLU A 475 35.27 -40.79 -1.21
N GLY A 476 35.61 -39.50 -1.23
CA GLY A 476 36.28 -38.87 -0.10
C GLY A 476 37.66 -39.43 0.20
N VAL A 477 38.36 -39.91 -0.81
CA VAL A 477 39.77 -40.37 -0.64
C VAL A 477 40.65 -39.16 -0.36
N GLU A 478 41.26 -39.12 0.84
CA GLU A 478 42.07 -37.98 1.31
C GLU A 478 43.54 -38.36 1.57
N THR A 479 43.83 -39.65 1.74
CA THR A 479 45.19 -40.10 2.06
C THR A 479 45.70 -41.16 1.09
N LYS A 480 47.01 -41.24 0.97
CA LYS A 480 47.70 -42.27 0.17
C LYS A 480 47.41 -43.66 0.70
N GLY A 481 47.30 -43.82 2.02
CA GLY A 481 46.99 -45.13 2.62
C GLY A 481 45.59 -45.64 2.23
N GLN A 482 44.58 -44.74 2.22
CA GLN A 482 43.23 -45.07 1.73
C GLN A 482 43.27 -45.51 0.26
N LEU A 483 43.99 -44.76 -0.58
CA LEU A 483 44.13 -45.04 -2.00
C LEU A 483 44.75 -46.44 -2.26
N GLU A 484 45.89 -46.74 -1.63
CA GLU A 484 46.60 -48.02 -1.79
C GLU A 484 45.73 -49.16 -1.30
N TRP A 485 45.06 -49.01 -0.15
CA TRP A 485 44.17 -50.02 0.39
C TRP A 485 43.00 -50.34 -0.57
N LEU A 486 42.31 -49.32 -1.08
CA LEU A 486 41.19 -49.49 -2.01
C LEU A 486 41.63 -50.18 -3.31
N ARG A 487 42.75 -49.77 -3.88
CA ARG A 487 43.33 -50.39 -5.07
C ARG A 487 43.64 -51.87 -4.84
N ASP A 488 44.29 -52.19 -3.72
CA ASP A 488 44.69 -53.54 -3.40
C ASP A 488 43.49 -54.46 -3.12
N HIS A 489 42.36 -53.92 -2.70
CA HIS A 489 41.10 -54.64 -2.55
C HIS A 489 40.25 -54.64 -3.83
N GLY A 490 40.76 -54.11 -4.94
CA GLY A 490 40.15 -54.23 -6.27
C GLY A 490 39.05 -53.22 -6.56
N VAL A 491 39.02 -52.04 -5.89
CA VAL A 491 38.21 -50.90 -6.29
C VAL A 491 38.78 -50.30 -7.56
N GLN A 492 37.94 -49.95 -8.53
CA GLN A 492 38.39 -49.53 -9.86
C GLN A 492 38.61 -48.01 -9.94
N PHE A 493 37.76 -47.23 -9.29
CA PHE A 493 37.79 -45.76 -9.39
C PHE A 493 37.78 -45.12 -8.01
N ALA A 494 38.27 -43.89 -7.95
CA ALA A 494 38.24 -43.07 -6.74
C ALA A 494 38.07 -41.56 -7.06
N GLN A 495 37.44 -40.86 -6.14
CA GLN A 495 37.41 -39.43 -6.10
C GLN A 495 37.65 -38.90 -4.68
N GLY A 496 38.21 -37.71 -4.53
CA GLY A 496 38.48 -37.14 -3.21
C GLY A 496 39.56 -36.08 -3.23
N TRP A 497 39.77 -35.48 -2.07
CA TRP A 497 40.69 -34.35 -1.93
C TRP A 497 42.16 -34.77 -2.07
N PHE A 498 42.46 -36.03 -2.03
CA PHE A 498 43.77 -36.52 -2.38
C PHE A 498 44.16 -36.16 -3.81
N TYR A 499 43.19 -36.09 -4.73
CA TYR A 499 43.42 -35.69 -6.12
C TYR A 499 43.06 -34.22 -6.36
N SER A 500 41.81 -33.87 -6.11
CA SER A 500 41.32 -32.51 -6.25
C SER A 500 39.98 -32.30 -5.54
N LYS A 501 39.70 -31.10 -5.11
CA LYS A 501 38.35 -30.65 -4.78
C LYS A 501 37.55 -30.48 -6.06
N ALA A 502 36.24 -30.33 -5.95
CA ALA A 502 35.41 -29.95 -7.08
C ALA A 502 35.86 -28.56 -7.64
N LEU A 503 36.09 -28.49 -8.94
CA LEU A 503 36.64 -27.37 -9.68
C LEU A 503 35.56 -26.71 -10.57
N PRO A 504 35.57 -25.39 -10.79
CA PRO A 504 34.79 -24.79 -11.84
C PRO A 504 35.27 -25.27 -13.22
N LYS A 505 34.42 -25.22 -14.24
CA LYS A 505 34.61 -25.82 -15.57
C LYS A 505 36.01 -25.62 -16.17
N ASP A 506 36.46 -24.35 -16.24
CA ASP A 506 37.76 -24.05 -16.89
C ASP A 506 38.94 -24.64 -16.11
N ALA A 507 38.87 -24.60 -14.78
CA ALA A 507 39.88 -25.21 -13.92
C ALA A 507 39.84 -26.73 -13.99
N PHE A 508 38.65 -27.35 -14.08
CA PHE A 508 38.50 -28.80 -14.27
C PHE A 508 39.10 -29.24 -15.61
N MET A 509 38.74 -28.57 -16.71
CA MET A 509 39.28 -28.94 -18.03
C MET A 509 40.81 -28.81 -18.07
N ALA A 510 41.38 -27.75 -17.55
CA ALA A 510 42.81 -27.56 -17.47
C ALA A 510 43.47 -28.64 -16.61
N TRP A 511 42.86 -28.99 -15.46
CA TRP A 511 43.36 -30.06 -14.57
C TRP A 511 43.27 -31.43 -15.23
N ALA A 512 42.15 -31.74 -15.90
CA ALA A 512 41.93 -32.99 -16.60
C ALA A 512 42.94 -33.21 -17.73
N GLU A 513 43.18 -32.18 -18.57
CA GLU A 513 44.19 -32.21 -19.65
C GLU A 513 45.59 -32.52 -19.12
N ALA A 514 45.98 -31.96 -17.99
CA ALA A 514 47.27 -32.22 -17.36
C ALA A 514 47.39 -33.64 -16.81
N ASN A 515 46.28 -34.30 -16.48
CA ASN A 515 46.21 -35.63 -15.85
C ASN A 515 45.68 -36.77 -16.77
N LEU A 516 45.44 -36.45 -18.04
CA LEU A 516 45.14 -37.47 -19.05
C LEU A 516 46.35 -38.36 -19.41
N ARG A 517 47.58 -37.86 -19.17
CA ARG A 517 48.85 -38.57 -19.41
C ARG A 517 49.42 -39.14 -18.11
N PRO A 518 49.91 -40.40 -18.08
CA PRO A 518 50.24 -41.14 -16.85
C PRO A 518 51.46 -40.63 -16.06
N ASP A 519 52.18 -39.60 -16.52
CA ASP A 519 53.54 -39.31 -15.98
C ASP A 519 53.60 -38.26 -14.87
N LYS A 520 52.50 -37.64 -14.43
CA LYS A 520 52.54 -36.60 -13.39
C LYS A 520 51.26 -36.48 -12.57
N VAL A 521 50.92 -37.48 -11.77
CA VAL A 521 50.03 -37.22 -10.62
C VAL A 521 50.91 -36.81 -9.44
N THR A 522 51.27 -35.56 -9.33
CA THR A 522 51.82 -34.99 -8.09
C THR A 522 50.65 -34.58 -7.21
N PRO A 523 50.56 -35.02 -5.94
CA PRO A 523 49.58 -34.49 -5.01
C PRO A 523 49.80 -32.98 -4.81
N ASP A 524 48.74 -32.20 -4.97
CA ASP A 524 48.79 -30.79 -4.54
C ASP A 524 48.98 -30.77 -3.02
N ALA A 525 50.13 -30.37 -2.60
CA ALA A 525 50.50 -30.15 -1.21
C ALA A 525 50.03 -28.75 -0.77
N SER A 526 49.13 -28.78 0.23
CA SER A 526 48.67 -27.73 1.16
C SER A 526 47.29 -27.20 0.92
#